data_c27bbf3a8a082361d62b25d53680d738
#
_entry.id   c27bbf3a8a082361d62b25d53680d738
#
_cell.length_a   1.000
_cell.length_b   1.000
_cell.length_c   1.000
_cell.angle_alpha   90.00
_cell.angle_beta   90.00
_cell.angle_gamma   90.00
#
_symmetry.space_group_name_H-M   'P 1'
#
loop_
_entity.id
_entity.type
_entity.pdbx_description
1 polymer ?
#
loop_
_entity_poly.entity_id
_entity_poly.type
_entity_poly.pdbx_seq_one_letter_code
_entity_poly.pdbx_strand_id
1 'polypeptide(L)'
;MRDHRVYKHTNITWVRLYIERWLVAPMQMEDGDLKTWQMGTPQGGVISPVLANLFLHYVYDKWLQKHFPKTLWCRYADDGLVHCNTESEAQQMLEALKARFEDCGLELHPTKTKIVYCKDGSRKGDSEHTSFDFLGYTFMRRVCKNWKRNSLFLSFSSAVSKSALKSMRLKIRKLRVRMKTELSIAQMAKWLNPMINGWINYYGRYYRSVLYGMCRHVNKALVRWARRKFKPLRRHKTQAMRFLERISEQNPHLFAHWKQGM
;
A
#
# COMPACT_ATOMS: atom_id res chain seq x y z
N MET A 1 30.61 -5.37 4.37
CA MET A 1 30.30 -4.31 3.38
C MET A 1 30.14 -2.98 4.13
N ARG A 2 31.12 -2.67 4.97
CA ARG A 2 31.13 -1.51 5.84
C ARG A 2 31.73 -0.34 5.06
N ASP A 3 31.05 0.78 5.02
CA ASP A 3 31.53 2.16 4.91
C ASP A 3 31.82 2.83 3.56
N HIS A 4 32.43 2.24 2.56
CA HIS A 4 32.83 2.98 1.34
C HIS A 4 31.68 3.65 0.56
N ARG A 5 30.43 3.19 0.69
CA ARG A 5 29.29 3.77 -0.05
C ARG A 5 28.73 5.02 0.63
N VAL A 6 28.74 5.05 1.96
CA VAL A 6 28.33 6.26 2.73
C VAL A 6 29.32 7.40 2.47
N TYR A 7 30.62 7.10 2.36
CA TYR A 7 31.66 8.10 2.11
C TYR A 7 31.52 8.79 0.76
N LYS A 8 30.80 8.20 -0.21
CA LYS A 8 30.50 8.84 -1.49
C LYS A 8 29.39 9.90 -1.39
N HIS A 9 28.58 9.87 -0.34
CA HIS A 9 27.42 10.76 -0.19
C HIS A 9 27.63 11.90 0.79
N THR A 10 28.62 11.81 1.65
CA THR A 10 28.93 12.89 2.61
C THR A 10 30.41 12.94 2.94
N ASN A 11 30.94 14.15 3.02
CA ASN A 11 32.31 14.43 3.50
C ASN A 11 32.31 14.89 4.96
N ILE A 12 31.15 14.99 5.59
CA ILE A 12 31.00 15.48 6.95
C ILE A 12 31.42 14.40 7.93
N THR A 13 32.54 14.60 8.62
CA THR A 13 33.18 13.62 9.49
C THR A 13 32.28 13.10 10.60
N TRP A 14 31.52 13.98 11.27
CA TRP A 14 30.63 13.55 12.33
C TRP A 14 29.43 12.71 11.82
N VAL A 15 28.92 12.97 10.62
CA VAL A 15 27.86 12.14 10.01
C VAL A 15 28.37 10.73 9.80
N ARG A 16 29.57 10.57 9.24
CA ARG A 16 30.22 9.27 9.02
C ARG A 16 30.40 8.51 10.34
N LEU A 17 30.94 9.20 11.36
CA LEU A 17 31.16 8.63 12.69
C LEU A 17 29.84 8.11 13.31
N TYR A 18 28.74 8.88 13.22
CA TYR A 18 27.46 8.44 13.76
C TYR A 18 26.89 7.23 12.99
N ILE A 19 27.00 7.21 11.67
CA ILE A 19 26.53 6.07 10.86
C ILE A 19 27.32 4.81 11.24
N GLU A 20 28.64 4.89 11.37
CA GLU A 20 29.48 3.78 11.82
C GLU A 20 29.03 3.26 13.20
N ARG A 21 28.83 4.17 14.15
CA ARG A 21 28.35 3.81 15.50
C ARG A 21 26.97 3.14 15.47
N TRP A 22 26.04 3.65 14.68
CA TRP A 22 24.70 3.05 14.56
C TRP A 22 24.71 1.64 13.91
N LEU A 23 25.66 1.38 13.02
CA LEU A 23 25.80 0.06 12.38
C LEU A 23 26.42 -1.00 13.32
N VAL A 24 27.12 -0.59 14.37
CA VAL A 24 27.77 -1.50 15.33
C VAL A 24 27.16 -1.45 16.74
N ALA A 25 26.31 -0.47 17.02
CA ALA A 25 25.70 -0.31 18.33
C ALA A 25 24.91 -1.56 18.74
N PRO A 26 25.12 -2.11 19.93
CA PRO A 26 24.30 -3.18 20.45
C PRO A 26 22.89 -2.69 20.75
N MET A 27 21.91 -3.58 20.65
CA MET A 27 20.53 -3.31 21.02
C MET A 27 20.25 -3.91 22.39
N GLN A 28 19.72 -3.09 23.30
CA GLN A 28 19.23 -3.57 24.58
C GLN A 28 17.85 -4.22 24.38
N MET A 29 17.72 -5.47 24.78
CA MET A 29 16.48 -6.23 24.75
C MET A 29 15.61 -5.87 25.96
N GLU A 30 14.32 -6.28 25.95
CA GLU A 30 13.39 -6.02 27.07
C GLU A 30 13.82 -6.66 28.39
N ASP A 31 14.56 -7.77 28.33
CA ASP A 31 15.16 -8.48 29.48
C ASP A 31 16.44 -7.82 30.02
N GLY A 32 16.93 -6.74 29.37
CA GLY A 32 18.14 -6.00 29.72
C GLY A 32 19.41 -6.49 29.01
N ASP A 33 19.37 -7.60 28.32
CA ASP A 33 20.51 -8.15 27.59
C ASP A 33 20.91 -7.28 26.40
N LEU A 34 22.22 -7.23 26.13
CA LEU A 34 22.78 -6.52 24.98
C LEU A 34 23.05 -7.48 23.83
N LYS A 35 22.30 -7.33 22.74
CA LYS A 35 22.48 -8.10 21.51
C LYS A 35 23.28 -7.32 20.48
N THR A 36 24.44 -7.87 20.08
CA THR A 36 25.27 -7.32 18.99
C THR A 36 24.81 -7.88 17.65
N TRP A 37 24.84 -7.03 16.60
CA TRP A 37 24.49 -7.41 15.25
C TRP A 37 25.73 -7.62 14.40
N GLN A 38 25.80 -8.74 13.70
CA GLN A 38 26.87 -9.00 12.74
C GLN A 38 26.53 -8.47 11.35
N MET A 39 25.25 -8.35 11.02
CA MET A 39 24.75 -7.85 9.72
C MET A 39 23.47 -7.03 9.89
N GLY A 40 23.29 -6.05 8.99
CA GLY A 40 22.08 -5.23 8.93
C GLY A 40 22.02 -4.13 9.99
N THR A 41 20.83 -3.64 10.25
CA THR A 41 20.48 -2.65 11.26
C THR A 41 19.27 -3.11 12.06
N PRO A 42 19.18 -2.74 13.36
CA PRO A 42 18.03 -3.15 14.18
C PRO A 42 16.71 -2.67 13.61
N GLN A 43 15.67 -3.52 13.67
CA GLN A 43 14.32 -3.11 13.32
C GLN A 43 13.81 -2.06 14.32
N GLY A 44 13.21 -0.96 13.79
CA GLY A 44 12.72 0.15 14.61
C GLY A 44 13.73 1.29 14.82
N GLY A 45 14.97 1.15 14.39
CA GLY A 45 15.94 2.24 14.40
C GLY A 45 15.53 3.37 13.45
N VAL A 46 15.61 4.63 13.91
CA VAL A 46 15.19 5.82 13.15
C VAL A 46 15.93 5.94 11.81
N ILE A 47 17.24 5.63 11.80
CA ILE A 47 18.08 5.73 10.61
C ILE A 47 18.05 4.48 9.72
N SER A 48 17.61 3.34 10.27
CA SER A 48 17.61 2.04 9.57
C SER A 48 16.94 2.08 8.18
N PRO A 49 15.77 2.73 7.98
CA PRO A 49 15.16 2.81 6.67
C PRO A 49 16.00 3.59 5.65
N VAL A 50 16.72 4.63 6.09
CA VAL A 50 17.59 5.44 5.20
C VAL A 50 18.79 4.60 4.75
N LEU A 51 19.47 3.93 5.70
CA LEU A 51 20.63 3.09 5.41
C LEU A 51 20.25 1.87 4.54
N ALA A 52 19.11 1.23 4.84
CA ALA A 52 18.59 0.14 4.03
C ALA A 52 18.28 0.59 2.60
N ASN A 53 17.64 1.75 2.43
CA ASN A 53 17.38 2.30 1.09
C ASN A 53 18.65 2.69 0.34
N LEU A 54 19.64 3.26 1.03
CA LEU A 54 20.94 3.55 0.44
C LEU A 54 21.66 2.27 -0.02
N PHE A 55 21.61 1.21 0.79
CA PHE A 55 22.18 -0.08 0.46
C PHE A 55 21.50 -0.69 -0.77
N LEU A 56 20.16 -0.76 -0.78
CA LEU A 56 19.38 -1.28 -1.90
C LEU A 56 19.53 -0.43 -3.17
N HIS A 57 19.76 0.87 -3.04
CA HIS A 57 20.07 1.72 -4.20
C HIS A 57 21.30 1.21 -4.96
N TYR A 58 22.33 0.72 -4.28
CA TYR A 58 23.50 0.15 -4.94
C TYR A 58 23.34 -1.31 -5.34
N VAL A 59 22.63 -2.10 -4.50
CA VAL A 59 22.45 -3.53 -4.76
C VAL A 59 21.47 -3.76 -5.91
N TYR A 60 20.38 -3.02 -5.94
CA TYR A 60 19.28 -3.20 -6.88
C TYR A 60 19.23 -2.11 -7.96
N ASP A 61 19.03 -0.83 -7.58
CA ASP A 61 18.75 0.23 -8.54
C ASP A 61 19.92 0.46 -9.51
N LYS A 62 21.11 0.74 -8.98
CA LYS A 62 22.31 0.98 -9.80
C LYS A 62 22.78 -0.27 -10.56
N TRP A 63 22.59 -1.44 -9.98
CA TRP A 63 22.94 -2.69 -10.62
C TRP A 63 22.01 -2.97 -11.81
N LEU A 64 20.70 -2.86 -11.66
CA LEU A 64 19.74 -2.99 -12.76
C LEU A 64 20.00 -1.94 -13.86
N GLN A 65 20.22 -0.69 -13.49
CA GLN A 65 20.52 0.38 -14.45
C GLN A 65 21.77 0.06 -15.30
N LYS A 66 22.78 -0.56 -14.70
CA LYS A 66 24.05 -0.91 -15.39
C LYS A 66 23.91 -2.16 -16.25
N HIS A 67 23.31 -3.22 -15.72
CA HIS A 67 23.31 -4.54 -16.37
C HIS A 67 22.09 -4.80 -17.24
N PHE A 68 20.96 -4.10 -16.95
CA PHE A 68 19.70 -4.24 -17.68
C PHE A 68 19.11 -2.87 -18.05
N PRO A 69 19.83 -2.02 -18.80
CA PRO A 69 19.47 -0.61 -19.04
C PRO A 69 18.16 -0.44 -19.81
N LYS A 70 17.69 -1.44 -20.53
CA LYS A 70 16.43 -1.41 -21.30
C LYS A 70 15.23 -1.94 -20.53
N THR A 71 15.46 -2.54 -19.35
CA THR A 71 14.40 -3.15 -18.54
C THR A 71 13.75 -2.12 -17.66
N LEU A 72 12.43 -2.04 -17.68
CA LEU A 72 11.66 -1.18 -16.80
C LEU A 72 11.52 -1.83 -15.43
N TRP A 73 11.79 -1.09 -14.40
CA TRP A 73 11.67 -1.56 -13.01
C TRP A 73 11.22 -0.42 -12.09
N CYS A 74 10.71 -0.78 -10.94
CA CYS A 74 10.45 0.15 -9.85
C CYS A 74 10.71 -0.53 -8.49
N ARG A 75 11.09 0.27 -7.50
CA ARG A 75 11.30 -0.19 -6.13
C ARG A 75 10.71 0.80 -5.15
N TYR A 76 10.12 0.27 -4.11
CA TYR A 76 9.67 1.01 -2.94
C TYR A 76 10.12 0.27 -1.69
N ALA A 77 11.09 0.83 -0.98
CA ALA A 77 11.79 0.18 0.13
C ALA A 77 12.37 -1.19 -0.30
N ASP A 78 11.92 -2.28 0.28
CA ASP A 78 12.27 -3.67 -0.03
C ASP A 78 11.42 -4.31 -1.13
N ASP A 79 10.28 -3.71 -1.48
CA ASP A 79 9.42 -4.21 -2.55
C ASP A 79 9.92 -3.74 -3.92
N GLY A 80 10.28 -4.67 -4.81
CA GLY A 80 10.75 -4.41 -6.17
C GLY A 80 9.87 -5.08 -7.24
N LEU A 81 9.71 -4.42 -8.38
CA LEU A 81 9.05 -4.95 -9.58
C LEU A 81 9.98 -4.77 -10.78
N VAL A 82 10.08 -5.79 -11.61
CA VAL A 82 10.80 -5.76 -12.89
C VAL A 82 9.86 -6.21 -13.99
N HIS A 83 9.82 -5.46 -15.09
CA HIS A 83 8.98 -5.77 -16.24
C HIS A 83 9.79 -6.52 -17.29
N CYS A 84 9.34 -7.73 -17.63
CA CYS A 84 9.91 -8.57 -18.68
C CYS A 84 8.88 -8.78 -19.80
N ASN A 85 9.37 -8.92 -21.03
CA ASN A 85 8.49 -9.11 -22.19
C ASN A 85 8.11 -10.58 -22.38
N THR A 86 8.99 -11.51 -21.99
CA THR A 86 8.81 -12.96 -22.12
C THR A 86 9.03 -13.66 -20.77
N GLU A 87 8.53 -14.88 -20.67
CA GLU A 87 8.74 -15.72 -19.50
C GLU A 87 10.21 -16.10 -19.33
N SER A 88 10.90 -16.41 -20.46
CA SER A 88 12.33 -16.70 -20.44
C SER A 88 13.16 -15.53 -19.92
N GLU A 89 12.84 -14.29 -20.35
CA GLU A 89 13.49 -13.07 -19.82
C GLU A 89 13.22 -12.91 -18.33
N ALA A 90 12.00 -13.20 -17.87
CA ALA A 90 11.65 -13.11 -16.45
C ALA A 90 12.40 -14.15 -15.61
N GLN A 91 12.60 -15.37 -16.14
CA GLN A 91 13.35 -16.42 -15.48
C GLN A 91 14.83 -16.04 -15.35
N GLN A 92 15.46 -15.59 -16.45
CA GLN A 92 16.84 -15.12 -16.44
C GLN A 92 17.03 -13.94 -15.47
N MET A 93 16.08 -13.01 -15.43
CA MET A 93 16.10 -11.88 -14.49
C MET A 93 16.02 -12.35 -13.05
N LEU A 94 15.17 -13.33 -12.75
CA LEU A 94 15.02 -13.89 -11.40
C LEU A 94 16.32 -14.54 -10.93
N GLU A 95 16.97 -15.32 -11.79
CA GLU A 95 18.26 -15.96 -11.49
C GLU A 95 19.37 -14.92 -11.27
N ALA A 96 19.44 -13.92 -12.15
CA ALA A 96 20.42 -12.85 -12.04
C ALA A 96 20.22 -12.01 -10.75
N LEU A 97 18.98 -11.72 -10.38
CA LEU A 97 18.66 -11.05 -9.12
C LEU A 97 19.01 -11.91 -7.91
N LYS A 98 18.73 -13.22 -7.97
CA LYS A 98 19.08 -14.15 -6.90
C LYS A 98 20.58 -14.17 -6.64
N ALA A 99 21.39 -14.40 -7.67
CA ALA A 99 22.85 -14.37 -7.57
C ALA A 99 23.36 -13.02 -7.04
N ARG A 100 22.81 -11.91 -7.56
CA ARG A 100 23.19 -10.56 -7.10
C ARG A 100 22.89 -10.31 -5.64
N PHE A 101 21.74 -10.77 -5.13
CA PHE A 101 21.37 -10.60 -3.73
C PHE A 101 22.25 -11.44 -2.82
N GLU A 102 22.51 -12.71 -3.20
CA GLU A 102 23.43 -13.62 -2.50
C GLU A 102 24.85 -13.01 -2.38
N ASP A 103 25.41 -12.46 -3.48
CA ASP A 103 26.69 -11.75 -3.49
C ASP A 103 26.73 -10.55 -2.51
N CYS A 104 25.57 -9.96 -2.23
CA CYS A 104 25.44 -8.83 -1.33
C CYS A 104 25.03 -9.23 0.11
N GLY A 105 24.95 -10.53 0.40
CA GLY A 105 24.52 -11.03 1.71
C GLY A 105 23.03 -10.81 1.98
N LEU A 106 22.23 -10.75 0.92
CA LEU A 106 20.76 -10.68 0.98
C LEU A 106 20.16 -11.96 0.39
N GLU A 107 18.92 -12.24 0.76
CA GLU A 107 18.14 -13.33 0.23
C GLU A 107 16.81 -12.81 -0.35
N LEU A 108 16.42 -13.32 -1.52
CA LEU A 108 15.08 -13.08 -2.06
C LEU A 108 14.06 -13.92 -1.28
N HIS A 109 12.97 -13.28 -0.86
CA HIS A 109 11.96 -13.99 -0.07
C HIS A 109 11.30 -15.11 -0.89
N PRO A 110 11.41 -16.39 -0.47
CA PRO A 110 11.08 -17.54 -1.33
C PRO A 110 9.61 -17.61 -1.77
N THR A 111 8.67 -17.16 -0.92
CA THR A 111 7.24 -17.23 -1.24
C THR A 111 6.66 -15.92 -1.80
N LYS A 112 7.32 -14.77 -1.57
CA LYS A 112 6.83 -13.48 -2.07
C LYS A 112 7.43 -13.12 -3.42
N THR A 113 8.67 -13.54 -3.70
CA THR A 113 9.31 -13.34 -5.00
C THR A 113 8.73 -14.34 -6.00
N LYS A 114 8.15 -13.84 -7.09
CA LYS A 114 7.50 -14.69 -8.09
C LYS A 114 7.42 -14.01 -9.44
N ILE A 115 7.39 -14.82 -10.49
CA ILE A 115 7.08 -14.39 -11.85
C ILE A 115 5.55 -14.34 -11.98
N VAL A 116 5.03 -13.22 -12.49
CA VAL A 116 3.59 -13.03 -12.66
C VAL A 116 3.26 -12.75 -14.11
N TYR A 117 2.39 -13.57 -14.68
CA TYR A 117 1.89 -13.39 -16.04
C TYR A 117 0.82 -12.31 -16.09
N CYS A 118 1.15 -11.17 -16.69
CA CYS A 118 0.25 -10.02 -16.84
C CYS A 118 -0.73 -10.27 -17.99
N LYS A 119 -1.71 -11.17 -17.78
CA LYS A 119 -2.72 -11.57 -18.78
C LYS A 119 -3.71 -10.43 -19.03
N ASP A 120 -3.89 -10.06 -20.30
CA ASP A 120 -4.89 -9.12 -20.78
C ASP A 120 -5.85 -9.78 -21.77
N GLY A 121 -6.56 -9.01 -22.61
CA GLY A 121 -7.49 -9.53 -23.59
C GLY A 121 -6.82 -10.19 -24.82
N SER A 122 -5.59 -9.84 -25.13
CA SER A 122 -4.83 -10.32 -26.30
C SER A 122 -3.96 -11.53 -26.00
N ARG A 123 -3.53 -11.69 -24.75
CA ARG A 123 -2.61 -12.75 -24.34
C ARG A 123 -3.32 -14.07 -24.06
N LYS A 124 -2.88 -15.12 -24.74
CA LYS A 124 -3.36 -16.51 -24.59
C LYS A 124 -2.42 -17.27 -23.65
N GLY A 125 -2.90 -18.34 -23.02
CA GLY A 125 -2.14 -19.17 -22.09
C GLY A 125 -2.56 -18.95 -20.63
N ASP A 126 -2.14 -19.86 -19.78
CA ASP A 126 -2.36 -19.81 -18.33
C ASP A 126 -1.01 -19.89 -17.60
N SER A 127 -0.97 -19.29 -16.43
CA SER A 127 0.17 -19.30 -15.52
C SER A 127 -0.34 -19.42 -14.10
N GLU A 128 0.44 -20.01 -13.24
CA GLU A 128 0.12 -20.17 -11.83
C GLU A 128 -0.17 -18.82 -11.16
N HIS A 129 0.60 -17.80 -11.52
CA HIS A 129 0.46 -16.47 -10.96
C HIS A 129 0.02 -15.46 -12.02
N THR A 130 -1.21 -14.96 -11.90
CA THR A 130 -1.81 -13.95 -12.79
C THR A 130 -2.16 -12.65 -12.07
N SER A 131 -1.71 -12.49 -10.82
CA SER A 131 -1.94 -11.29 -10.02
C SER A 131 -0.87 -11.11 -8.97
N PHE A 132 -0.66 -9.86 -8.56
CA PHE A 132 0.22 -9.51 -7.45
C PHE A 132 -0.30 -8.28 -6.70
N ASP A 133 0.10 -8.15 -5.44
CA ASP A 133 -0.16 -6.97 -4.62
C ASP A 133 1.10 -6.11 -4.56
N PHE A 134 0.95 -4.80 -4.77
CA PHE A 134 2.03 -3.83 -4.63
C PHE A 134 1.47 -2.52 -4.08
N LEU A 135 2.06 -1.99 -3.02
CA LEU A 135 1.67 -0.74 -2.34
C LEU A 135 0.17 -0.64 -2.02
N GLY A 136 -0.42 -1.76 -1.60
CA GLY A 136 -1.85 -1.81 -1.25
C GLY A 136 -2.81 -1.88 -2.43
N TYR A 137 -2.28 -2.02 -3.64
CA TYR A 137 -3.06 -2.33 -4.84
C TYR A 137 -2.87 -3.78 -5.25
N THR A 138 -3.93 -4.39 -5.77
CA THR A 138 -3.86 -5.66 -6.48
C THR A 138 -3.87 -5.40 -7.99
N PHE A 139 -2.84 -5.85 -8.66
CA PHE A 139 -2.70 -5.85 -10.12
C PHE A 139 -3.18 -7.19 -10.65
N MET A 140 -4.17 -7.18 -11.53
CA MET A 140 -4.74 -8.37 -12.16
C MET A 140 -5.56 -8.03 -13.40
N ARG A 141 -5.97 -9.03 -14.17
CA ARG A 141 -6.91 -8.89 -15.29
C ARG A 141 -8.25 -8.36 -14.81
N ARG A 142 -8.73 -7.27 -15.44
CA ARG A 142 -10.02 -6.62 -15.14
C ARG A 142 -10.73 -6.21 -16.40
N VAL A 143 -12.07 -6.19 -16.32
CA VAL A 143 -12.92 -5.59 -17.35
C VAL A 143 -12.85 -4.08 -17.21
N CYS A 144 -12.39 -3.39 -18.22
CA CYS A 144 -12.32 -1.94 -18.30
C CYS A 144 -13.33 -1.43 -19.36
N LYS A 145 -13.87 -0.23 -19.14
CA LYS A 145 -14.78 0.41 -20.07
C LYS A 145 -14.04 1.50 -20.85
N ASN A 146 -14.07 1.40 -22.17
CA ASN A 146 -13.68 2.51 -23.04
C ASN A 146 -14.88 3.47 -23.17
N TRP A 147 -14.79 4.62 -22.49
CA TRP A 147 -15.88 5.60 -22.46
C TRP A 147 -16.15 6.27 -23.81
N LYS A 148 -15.11 6.39 -24.67
CA LYS A 148 -15.25 7.00 -26.02
C LYS A 148 -16.01 6.07 -26.98
N ARG A 149 -15.72 4.75 -26.90
CA ARG A 149 -16.31 3.74 -27.81
C ARG A 149 -17.46 2.98 -27.16
N ASN A 150 -17.80 3.27 -25.90
CA ASN A 150 -18.79 2.55 -25.09
C ASN A 150 -18.62 1.02 -25.11
N SER A 151 -17.38 0.54 -25.25
CA SER A 151 -17.03 -0.87 -25.33
C SER A 151 -16.33 -1.36 -24.07
N LEU A 152 -16.47 -2.64 -23.76
CA LEU A 152 -15.74 -3.30 -22.69
C LEU A 152 -14.51 -4.01 -23.26
N PHE A 153 -13.40 -3.92 -22.56
CA PHE A 153 -12.18 -4.65 -22.90
C PHE A 153 -11.50 -5.18 -21.64
N LEU A 154 -10.66 -6.19 -21.81
CA LEU A 154 -9.89 -6.78 -20.73
C LEU A 154 -8.49 -6.14 -20.69
N SER A 155 -8.10 -5.65 -19.52
CA SER A 155 -6.79 -5.08 -19.31
C SER A 155 -6.19 -5.59 -18.01
N PHE A 156 -4.87 -5.62 -17.93
CA PHE A 156 -4.15 -5.85 -16.68
C PHE A 156 -4.04 -4.51 -15.96
N SER A 157 -4.77 -4.36 -14.87
CA SER A 157 -4.88 -3.06 -14.18
C SER A 157 -4.95 -3.20 -12.67
N SER A 158 -4.70 -2.09 -11.98
CA SER A 158 -4.67 -2.02 -10.52
C SER A 158 -6.02 -1.62 -9.92
N ALA A 159 -6.33 -2.18 -8.75
CA ALA A 159 -7.38 -1.69 -7.86
C ALA A 159 -6.95 -1.88 -6.41
N VAL A 160 -7.62 -1.22 -5.48
CA VAL A 160 -7.35 -1.41 -4.05
C VAL A 160 -7.36 -2.88 -3.66
N SER A 161 -6.36 -3.33 -2.91
CA SER A 161 -6.22 -4.73 -2.51
C SER A 161 -7.24 -5.15 -1.46
N LYS A 162 -7.50 -6.46 -1.37
CA LYS A 162 -8.38 -7.03 -0.33
C LYS A 162 -7.83 -6.76 1.07
N SER A 163 -6.52 -6.79 1.25
CA SER A 163 -5.82 -6.50 2.51
C SER A 163 -6.00 -5.04 2.92
N ALA A 164 -5.83 -4.09 2.00
CA ALA A 164 -6.06 -2.67 2.23
C ALA A 164 -7.52 -2.38 2.61
N LEU A 165 -8.50 -2.95 1.88
CA LEU A 165 -9.91 -2.83 2.23
C LEU A 165 -10.24 -3.40 3.62
N LYS A 166 -9.62 -4.53 3.99
CA LYS A 166 -9.76 -5.12 5.33
C LYS A 166 -9.22 -4.17 6.40
N SER A 167 -8.03 -3.59 6.17
CA SER A 167 -7.41 -2.61 7.07
C SER A 167 -8.27 -1.36 7.26
N MET A 168 -8.82 -0.79 6.17
CA MET A 168 -9.73 0.35 6.23
C MET A 168 -10.98 0.04 7.06
N ARG A 169 -11.61 -1.12 6.85
CA ARG A 169 -12.79 -1.54 7.62
C ARG A 169 -12.46 -1.73 9.10
N LEU A 170 -11.30 -2.30 9.41
CA LEU A 170 -10.82 -2.44 10.80
C LEU A 170 -10.58 -1.07 11.44
N LYS A 171 -10.00 -0.11 10.71
CA LYS A 171 -9.79 1.25 11.20
C LYS A 171 -11.12 1.94 11.54
N ILE A 172 -12.12 1.87 10.64
CA ILE A 172 -13.48 2.40 10.92
C ILE A 172 -14.10 1.73 12.16
N ARG A 173 -13.92 0.41 12.32
CA ARG A 173 -14.43 -0.33 13.47
C ARG A 173 -13.76 0.12 14.79
N LYS A 174 -12.43 0.29 14.77
CA LYS A 174 -11.66 0.76 15.94
C LYS A 174 -12.05 2.18 16.37
N LEU A 175 -12.46 3.05 15.45
CA LEU A 175 -12.94 4.40 15.73
C LEU A 175 -14.24 4.42 16.55
N ARG A 176 -14.95 3.28 16.65
CA ARG A 176 -16.20 3.16 17.41
C ARG A 176 -17.21 4.27 17.09
N VAL A 177 -17.34 4.65 15.80
CA VAL A 177 -18.19 5.77 15.31
C VAL A 177 -19.57 5.78 15.97
N ARG A 178 -20.19 4.59 16.15
CA ARG A 178 -21.49 4.44 16.79
C ARG A 178 -21.57 4.99 18.23
N MET A 179 -20.41 5.11 18.90
CA MET A 179 -20.34 5.56 20.31
C MET A 179 -20.22 7.08 20.44
N LYS A 180 -19.90 7.77 19.36
CA LYS A 180 -19.69 9.23 19.31
C LYS A 180 -21.00 10.00 19.19
N THR A 181 -21.93 9.76 20.14
CA THR A 181 -23.27 10.36 20.15
C THR A 181 -23.24 11.83 20.54
N GLU A 182 -22.19 12.31 21.18
CA GLU A 182 -21.93 13.71 21.48
C GLU A 182 -21.76 14.57 20.22
N LEU A 183 -21.20 14.00 19.16
CA LEU A 183 -20.91 14.73 17.92
C LEU A 183 -22.19 15.00 17.12
N SER A 184 -22.29 16.20 16.53
CA SER A 184 -23.25 16.47 15.45
C SER A 184 -22.78 15.79 14.15
N ILE A 185 -23.67 15.72 13.15
CA ILE A 185 -23.31 15.10 11.86
C ILE A 185 -22.20 15.88 11.14
N ALA A 186 -22.19 17.22 11.27
CA ALA A 186 -21.14 18.07 10.71
C ALA A 186 -19.78 17.84 11.41
N GLN A 187 -19.78 17.72 12.73
CA GLN A 187 -18.57 17.38 13.50
C GLN A 187 -18.07 15.97 13.15
N MET A 188 -18.99 15.01 12.97
CA MET A 188 -18.68 13.67 12.52
C MET A 188 -18.01 13.68 11.13
N ALA A 189 -18.53 14.49 10.22
CA ALA A 189 -17.92 14.66 8.90
C ALA A 189 -16.53 15.27 8.98
N LYS A 190 -16.36 16.36 9.75
CA LYS A 190 -15.05 17.01 9.97
C LYS A 190 -14.03 16.03 10.53
N TRP A 191 -14.43 15.14 11.42
CA TRP A 191 -13.56 14.14 12.04
C TRP A 191 -13.19 12.99 11.09
N LEU A 192 -14.14 12.49 10.28
CA LEU A 192 -13.91 11.33 9.39
C LEU A 192 -13.32 11.71 8.03
N ASN A 193 -13.63 12.90 7.51
CA ASN A 193 -13.24 13.31 6.15
C ASN A 193 -11.75 13.29 5.87
N PRO A 194 -10.83 13.69 6.77
CA PRO A 194 -9.40 13.61 6.48
C PRO A 194 -8.96 12.19 6.12
N MET A 195 -9.44 11.21 6.87
CA MET A 195 -9.12 9.80 6.63
C MET A 195 -9.78 9.27 5.35
N ILE A 196 -11.06 9.59 5.12
CA ILE A 196 -11.81 9.13 3.94
C ILE A 196 -11.21 9.76 2.68
N ASN A 197 -10.89 11.05 2.70
CA ASN A 197 -10.22 11.74 1.60
C ASN A 197 -8.85 11.11 1.29
N GLY A 198 -8.06 10.81 2.31
CA GLY A 198 -6.79 10.12 2.13
C GLY A 198 -6.95 8.80 1.37
N TRP A 199 -7.94 7.99 1.73
CA TRP A 199 -8.23 6.75 1.02
C TRP A 199 -8.74 6.95 -0.40
N ILE A 200 -9.63 7.93 -0.61
CA ILE A 200 -10.16 8.24 -1.94
C ILE A 200 -9.05 8.77 -2.85
N ASN A 201 -8.21 9.68 -2.35
CA ASN A 201 -7.12 10.26 -3.11
C ASN A 201 -6.06 9.22 -3.48
N TYR A 202 -5.71 8.33 -2.56
CA TYR A 202 -4.72 7.29 -2.80
C TYR A 202 -5.27 6.15 -3.67
N TYR A 203 -6.39 5.54 -3.28
CA TYR A 203 -6.93 4.34 -3.95
C TYR A 203 -7.96 4.61 -5.04
N GLY A 204 -8.50 5.82 -5.13
CA GLY A 204 -9.55 6.18 -6.08
C GLY A 204 -9.05 6.55 -7.47
N ARG A 205 -7.73 6.57 -7.70
CA ARG A 205 -7.14 6.91 -9.00
C ARG A 205 -7.40 5.83 -10.06
N TYR A 206 -7.37 4.56 -9.65
CA TYR A 206 -7.59 3.42 -10.53
C TYR A 206 -8.80 2.63 -10.04
N TYR A 207 -9.57 2.06 -10.95
CA TYR A 207 -10.71 1.17 -10.72
C TYR A 207 -11.55 1.50 -9.47
N ARG A 208 -12.03 2.72 -9.42
CA ARG A 208 -12.68 3.38 -8.28
C ARG A 208 -13.87 2.61 -7.68
N SER A 209 -14.61 1.84 -8.52
CA SER A 209 -15.79 1.10 -8.09
C SER A 209 -15.53 0.12 -6.94
N VAL A 210 -14.30 -0.38 -6.81
CA VAL A 210 -13.93 -1.29 -5.70
C VAL A 210 -13.98 -0.59 -4.35
N LEU A 211 -13.76 0.75 -4.30
CA LEU A 211 -13.89 1.54 -3.07
C LEU A 211 -15.34 1.69 -2.58
N TYR A 212 -16.36 1.49 -3.44
CA TYR A 212 -17.76 1.59 -3.02
C TYR A 212 -18.09 0.66 -1.85
N GLY A 213 -17.42 -0.49 -1.78
CA GLY A 213 -17.55 -1.42 -0.64
C GLY A 213 -17.10 -0.81 0.69
N MET A 214 -16.04 0.01 0.68
CA MET A 214 -15.55 0.74 1.85
C MET A 214 -16.50 1.89 2.20
N CYS A 215 -16.93 2.69 1.21
CA CYS A 215 -17.85 3.81 1.41
C CYS A 215 -19.19 3.35 2.00
N ARG A 216 -19.73 2.23 1.49
CA ARG A 216 -20.91 1.58 2.10
C ARG A 216 -20.67 1.15 3.54
N HIS A 217 -19.42 0.76 3.89
CA HIS A 217 -19.08 0.43 5.27
C HIS A 217 -19.08 1.66 6.19
N VAL A 218 -18.61 2.81 5.71
CA VAL A 218 -18.71 4.11 6.41
C VAL A 218 -20.17 4.46 6.62
N ASN A 219 -21.02 4.43 5.56
CA ASN A 219 -22.44 4.70 5.66
C ASN A 219 -23.14 3.79 6.68
N LYS A 220 -22.82 2.48 6.71
CA LYS A 220 -23.32 1.56 7.73
C LYS A 220 -22.90 1.96 9.16
N ALA A 221 -21.71 2.52 9.33
CA ALA A 221 -21.27 3.00 10.64
C ALA A 221 -22.05 4.27 11.05
N LEU A 222 -22.31 5.19 10.12
CA LEU A 222 -23.12 6.38 10.33
C LEU A 222 -24.58 6.04 10.65
N VAL A 223 -25.19 5.05 9.97
CA VAL A 223 -26.53 4.54 10.29
C VAL A 223 -26.59 4.03 11.73
N ARG A 224 -25.59 3.27 12.18
CA ARG A 224 -25.52 2.77 13.55
C ARG A 224 -25.37 3.92 14.57
N TRP A 225 -24.61 4.96 14.22
CA TRP A 225 -24.47 6.17 15.02
C TRP A 225 -25.82 6.92 15.12
N ALA A 226 -26.51 7.17 14.01
CA ALA A 226 -27.80 7.86 13.99
C ALA A 226 -28.86 7.13 14.84
N ARG A 227 -28.91 5.79 14.74
CA ARG A 227 -29.79 4.95 15.55
C ARG A 227 -29.52 5.03 17.05
N ARG A 228 -28.26 5.28 17.43
CA ARG A 228 -27.89 5.42 18.84
C ARG A 228 -28.14 6.84 19.35
N LYS A 229 -27.90 7.85 18.53
CA LYS A 229 -28.03 9.25 18.86
C LYS A 229 -29.50 9.67 18.96
N PHE A 230 -30.35 9.29 17.99
CA PHE A 230 -31.73 9.74 17.87
C PHE A 230 -32.70 8.66 18.34
N LYS A 231 -33.46 8.95 19.41
CA LYS A 231 -34.47 8.04 20.00
C LYS A 231 -35.46 7.48 18.96
N PRO A 232 -36.07 8.31 18.04
CA PRO A 232 -37.00 7.80 17.03
C PRO A 232 -36.40 6.79 16.07
N LEU A 233 -35.08 6.85 15.81
CA LEU A 233 -34.39 5.96 14.85
C LEU A 233 -33.88 4.68 15.51
N ARG A 234 -33.93 4.55 16.83
CA ARG A 234 -33.26 3.50 17.59
C ARG A 234 -33.59 2.07 17.11
N ARG A 235 -34.89 1.81 16.88
CA ARG A 235 -35.38 0.48 16.45
C ARG A 235 -35.60 0.37 14.93
N HIS A 236 -35.49 1.48 14.19
CA HIS A 236 -35.88 1.58 12.79
C HIS A 236 -34.67 1.79 11.86
N LYS A 237 -34.02 0.70 11.46
CA LYS A 237 -32.83 0.76 10.57
C LYS A 237 -33.12 1.44 9.24
N THR A 238 -34.23 1.13 8.60
CA THR A 238 -34.62 1.71 7.30
C THR A 238 -34.87 3.20 7.40
N GLN A 239 -35.52 3.67 8.48
CA GLN A 239 -35.72 5.11 8.72
C GLN A 239 -34.38 5.83 8.95
N ALA A 240 -33.43 5.19 9.66
CA ALA A 240 -32.11 5.76 9.86
C ALA A 240 -31.29 5.82 8.53
N MET A 241 -31.50 4.88 7.61
CA MET A 241 -30.93 4.94 6.27
C MET A 241 -31.52 6.10 5.47
N ARG A 242 -32.86 6.21 5.40
CA ARG A 242 -33.57 7.33 4.73
C ARG A 242 -33.19 8.68 5.32
N PHE A 243 -32.99 8.77 6.64
CA PHE A 243 -32.52 10.00 7.30
C PHE A 243 -31.14 10.43 6.76
N LEU A 244 -30.18 9.51 6.62
CA LEU A 244 -28.87 9.84 6.08
C LEU A 244 -28.92 10.11 4.57
N GLU A 245 -29.76 9.39 3.80
CA GLU A 245 -29.99 9.63 2.37
C GLU A 245 -30.49 11.06 2.15
N ARG A 246 -31.52 11.50 2.88
CA ARG A 246 -32.03 12.88 2.81
C ARG A 246 -30.95 13.92 3.11
N ILE A 247 -30.12 13.68 4.14
CA ILE A 247 -29.02 14.61 4.45
C ILE A 247 -27.99 14.63 3.34
N SER A 248 -27.68 13.47 2.72
CA SER A 248 -26.73 13.40 1.62
C SER A 248 -27.23 14.09 0.35
N GLU A 249 -28.54 14.07 0.10
CA GLU A 249 -29.17 14.80 -1.01
C GLU A 249 -29.12 16.32 -0.76
N GLN A 250 -29.43 16.76 0.47
CA GLN A 250 -29.39 18.19 0.85
C GLN A 250 -27.95 18.72 0.94
N ASN A 251 -27.00 17.90 1.36
CA ASN A 251 -25.60 18.28 1.61
C ASN A 251 -24.63 17.25 1.02
N PRO A 252 -24.52 17.13 -0.32
CA PRO A 252 -23.69 16.10 -0.97
C PRO A 252 -22.19 16.27 -0.69
N HIS A 253 -21.78 17.47 -0.28
CA HIS A 253 -20.39 17.77 0.06
C HIS A 253 -20.03 17.53 1.53
N LEU A 254 -20.99 17.14 2.38
CA LEU A 254 -20.76 16.99 3.83
C LEU A 254 -19.74 15.90 4.11
N PHE A 255 -19.91 14.72 3.54
CA PHE A 255 -18.92 13.65 3.63
C PHE A 255 -18.17 13.49 2.31
N ALA A 256 -16.85 13.27 2.39
CA ALA A 256 -15.97 13.16 1.24
C ALA A 256 -16.41 12.10 0.23
N HIS A 257 -16.95 10.97 0.68
CA HIS A 257 -17.42 9.89 -0.19
C HIS A 257 -18.79 10.17 -0.81
N TRP A 258 -19.65 11.00 -0.18
CA TRP A 258 -20.93 11.43 -0.78
C TRP A 258 -20.70 12.31 -2.00
N LYS A 259 -19.74 13.26 -1.92
CA LYS A 259 -19.32 14.11 -3.06
C LYS A 259 -18.99 13.31 -4.32
N GLN A 260 -18.61 12.06 -4.16
CA GLN A 260 -18.13 11.19 -5.25
C GLN A 260 -19.25 10.30 -5.82
N GLY A 261 -20.50 10.46 -5.35
CA GLY A 261 -21.61 9.57 -5.71
C GLY A 261 -21.47 8.16 -5.13
N MET A 262 -20.76 8.04 -4.02
CA MET A 262 -20.45 6.75 -3.38
C MET A 262 -21.27 6.51 -2.10
#